data_16e3ddc3a4b86e3a70b4557aba6b2b6a
#
_entry.id   16e3ddc3a4b86e3a70b4557aba6b2b6a
#
_cell.length_a   1.000
_cell.length_b   1.000
_cell.length_c   1.000
_cell.angle_alpha   90.00
_cell.angle_beta   90.00
_cell.angle_gamma   90.00
#
_symmetry.space_group_name_H-M   'P 1'
#
loop_
_entity.id
_entity.type
_entity.pdbx_description
1 polymer ?
#
loop_
_entity_poly.entity_id
_entity_poly.type
_entity_poly.pdbx_seq_one_letter_code
_entity_poly.pdbx_strand_id
1 'polypeptide(L)'
;MRHTEIKNLSPAVFRRLTGVKHTTFAEMINVVEAHKKLHGKHTSRGRPPSISVADQILMFLMYYREYRTFLHISITYTISEMHCWRIITTIERILLASKTFHLPGKKALHSTENNFEVIVEMLVNIL
;
A
#
# COMPACT_ATOMS: atom_id res chain seq x y z
N MET A 1 2.07 -5.91 11.69
CA MET A 1 3.35 -5.91 10.96
C MET A 1 3.69 -4.49 10.58
N ARG A 2 4.81 -4.02 11.05
CA ARG A 2 5.26 -2.67 10.76
C ARG A 2 6.45 -2.69 9.82
N HIS A 3 6.59 -1.65 9.01
CA HIS A 3 7.69 -1.57 8.05
C HIS A 3 9.07 -1.67 8.71
N THR A 4 9.23 -1.09 9.89
CA THR A 4 10.50 -1.17 10.64
C THR A 4 10.92 -2.61 10.97
N GLU A 5 9.96 -3.52 11.07
CA GLU A 5 10.22 -4.93 11.37
C GLU A 5 10.66 -5.72 10.13
N ILE A 6 10.27 -5.27 8.94
CA ILE A 6 10.45 -6.06 7.71
C ILE A 6 11.40 -5.43 6.69
N LYS A 7 11.81 -4.18 6.90
CA LYS A 7 12.61 -3.44 5.90
C LYS A 7 13.96 -4.08 5.58
N ASN A 8 14.52 -4.84 6.50
CA ASN A 8 15.83 -5.47 6.33
C ASN A 8 15.76 -6.95 5.93
N LEU A 9 14.56 -7.45 5.64
CA LEU A 9 14.40 -8.83 5.21
C LEU A 9 14.98 -9.05 3.81
N SER A 10 15.37 -10.31 3.52
CA SER A 10 15.82 -10.65 2.18
C SER A 10 14.76 -10.36 1.13
N PRO A 11 15.15 -10.08 -0.13
CA PRO A 11 14.15 -9.77 -1.17
C PRO A 11 13.06 -10.82 -1.33
N ALA A 12 13.42 -12.10 -1.24
CA ALA A 12 12.44 -13.17 -1.37
C ALA A 12 11.44 -13.18 -0.22
N VAL A 13 11.90 -13.02 1.02
CA VAL A 13 11.02 -13.01 2.20
C VAL A 13 10.15 -11.76 2.21
N PHE A 14 10.71 -10.61 1.90
CA PHE A 14 9.96 -9.36 1.81
C PHE A 14 8.82 -9.48 0.81
N ARG A 15 9.10 -10.01 -0.37
CA ARG A 15 8.08 -10.20 -1.41
C ARG A 15 7.00 -11.19 -0.98
N ARG A 16 7.37 -12.25 -0.28
CA ARG A 16 6.38 -13.21 0.24
C ARG A 16 5.47 -12.58 1.28
N LEU A 17 5.99 -11.66 2.10
CA LEU A 17 5.19 -11.00 3.14
C LEU A 17 4.32 -9.89 2.58
N THR A 18 4.86 -9.06 1.67
CA THR A 18 4.17 -7.85 1.20
C THR A 18 3.48 -8.02 -0.15
N GLY A 19 3.90 -9.01 -0.93
CA GLY A 19 3.41 -9.21 -2.29
C GLY A 19 4.15 -8.39 -3.32
N VAL A 20 5.08 -7.52 -2.91
CA VAL A 20 5.83 -6.65 -3.82
C VAL A 20 7.33 -6.71 -3.53
N LYS A 21 8.13 -6.36 -4.52
CA LYS A 21 9.57 -6.25 -4.36
C LYS A 21 9.94 -5.02 -3.54
N HIS A 22 11.12 -5.02 -2.94
CA HIS A 22 11.64 -3.83 -2.23
C HIS A 22 11.64 -2.59 -3.14
N THR A 23 12.07 -2.74 -4.38
CA THR A 23 12.12 -1.63 -5.35
C THR A 23 10.73 -1.08 -5.65
N THR A 24 9.75 -1.95 -5.82
CA THR A 24 8.36 -1.57 -6.03
C THR A 24 7.80 -0.83 -4.82
N PHE A 25 8.08 -1.34 -3.64
CA PHE A 25 7.64 -0.72 -2.40
C PHE A 25 8.23 0.69 -2.23
N ALA A 26 9.52 0.84 -2.53
CA ALA A 26 10.18 2.13 -2.48
C ALA A 26 9.54 3.12 -3.47
N GLU A 27 9.19 2.67 -4.65
CA GLU A 27 8.53 3.50 -5.65
C GLU A 27 7.12 3.91 -5.19
N MET A 28 6.38 3.00 -4.57
CA MET A 28 5.08 3.32 -3.97
C MET A 28 5.21 4.41 -2.90
N ILE A 29 6.23 4.31 -2.05
CA ILE A 29 6.51 5.33 -1.04
C ILE A 29 6.78 6.68 -1.71
N ASN A 30 7.62 6.71 -2.73
CA ASN A 30 7.97 7.94 -3.44
C ASN A 30 6.73 8.59 -4.07
N VAL A 31 5.86 7.81 -4.67
CA VAL A 31 4.62 8.29 -5.29
C VAL A 31 3.71 8.93 -4.23
N VAL A 32 3.51 8.24 -3.11
CA VAL A 32 2.63 8.73 -2.05
C VAL A 32 3.21 10.00 -1.40
N GLU A 33 4.50 10.01 -1.11
CA GLU A 33 5.15 11.17 -0.51
C GLU A 33 5.11 12.38 -1.43
N ALA A 34 5.37 12.19 -2.73
CA ALA A 34 5.28 13.27 -3.71
C ALA A 34 3.87 13.84 -3.79
N HIS A 35 2.86 12.99 -3.78
CA HIS A 35 1.46 13.42 -3.78
C HIS A 35 1.13 14.24 -2.53
N LYS A 36 1.52 13.76 -1.37
CA LYS A 36 1.26 14.44 -0.10
C LYS A 36 1.98 15.79 -0.03
N LYS A 37 3.17 15.87 -0.59
CA LYS A 37 3.93 17.12 -0.66
C LYS A 37 3.26 18.16 -1.55
N LEU A 38 2.68 17.73 -2.67
CA LEU A 38 2.03 18.64 -3.64
C LEU A 38 0.63 19.05 -3.19
N HIS A 39 -0.12 18.14 -2.59
CA HIS A 39 -1.54 18.34 -2.26
C HIS A 39 -1.82 18.42 -0.77
N GLY A 40 -0.82 18.15 0.06
CA GLY A 40 -0.96 18.26 1.50
C GLY A 40 -1.09 19.71 1.91
N LYS A 41 -2.05 20.01 2.77
CA LYS A 41 -2.09 21.31 3.40
C LYS A 41 -0.86 21.42 4.28
N HIS A 42 0.02 22.34 3.91
CA HIS A 42 1.23 22.60 4.67
C HIS A 42 0.88 23.25 5.99
N THR A 43 0.50 22.45 6.91
CA THR A 43 0.53 22.89 8.28
C THR A 43 1.77 22.29 8.89
N SER A 44 2.81 23.07 8.93
CA SER A 44 3.89 22.86 9.87
C SER A 44 3.36 22.87 11.32
N ARG A 45 2.10 23.19 11.47
CA ARG A 45 1.35 23.17 12.73
C ARG A 45 0.48 21.93 12.73
N GLY A 46 0.84 20.94 13.49
CA GLY A 46 0.03 19.76 13.63
C GLY A 46 0.84 18.59 14.11
N ARG A 47 0.16 17.70 14.76
CA ARG A 47 0.74 16.45 15.22
C ARG A 47 1.21 15.67 14.00
N PRO A 48 2.45 15.18 13.95
CA PRO A 48 2.90 14.30 12.89
C PRO A 48 1.96 13.10 12.77
N PRO A 49 1.74 12.56 11.56
CA PRO A 49 0.94 11.36 11.42
C PRO A 49 1.47 10.25 12.32
N SER A 50 0.60 9.60 13.06
CA SER A 50 0.97 8.50 13.94
C SER A 50 1.41 7.25 13.17
N ILE A 51 1.05 7.16 11.90
CA ILE A 51 1.37 6.03 11.02
C ILE A 51 2.19 6.55 9.85
N SER A 52 3.39 5.98 9.67
CA SER A 52 4.28 6.36 8.58
C SER A 52 3.67 6.02 7.21
N VAL A 53 4.16 6.68 6.16
CA VAL A 53 3.73 6.38 4.78
C VAL A 53 3.99 4.92 4.45
N ALA A 54 5.14 4.38 4.85
CA ALA A 54 5.45 2.96 4.63
C ALA A 54 4.42 2.04 5.28
N ASP A 55 4.04 2.32 6.51
CA ASP A 55 3.01 1.53 7.21
C ASP A 55 1.63 1.70 6.57
N GLN A 56 1.29 2.88 6.08
CA GLN A 56 0.04 3.11 5.36
C GLN A 56 -0.02 2.25 4.09
N ILE A 57 1.08 2.15 3.36
CA ILE A 57 1.16 1.29 2.17
C ILE A 57 1.06 -0.19 2.57
N LEU A 58 1.68 -0.59 3.66
CA LEU A 58 1.54 -1.97 4.17
C LEU A 58 0.08 -2.29 4.52
N MET A 59 -0.64 -1.36 5.13
CA MET A 59 -2.07 -1.53 5.42
C MET A 59 -2.87 -1.77 4.13
N PHE A 60 -2.58 -0.97 3.09
CA PHE A 60 -3.20 -1.13 1.78
C PHE A 60 -2.91 -2.51 1.18
N LEU A 61 -1.66 -2.95 1.23
CA LEU A 61 -1.27 -4.26 0.71
C LEU A 61 -1.90 -5.40 1.51
N MET A 62 -1.98 -5.29 2.83
CA MET A 62 -2.65 -6.29 3.67
C MET A 62 -4.13 -6.42 3.31
N TYR A 63 -4.80 -5.31 3.08
CA TYR A 63 -6.21 -5.33 2.71
C TYR A 63 -6.45 -6.05 1.39
N TYR A 64 -5.66 -5.74 0.38
CA TYR A 64 -5.85 -6.32 -0.95
C TYR A 64 -5.27 -7.73 -1.09
N ARG A 65 -4.18 -8.01 -0.41
CA ARG A 65 -3.50 -9.30 -0.55
C ARG A 65 -4.08 -10.38 0.36
N GLU A 66 -4.32 -10.03 1.63
CA GLU A 66 -4.72 -10.99 2.63
C GLU A 66 -6.23 -10.99 2.87
N TYR A 67 -6.95 -10.11 2.21
CA TYR A 67 -8.39 -9.93 2.37
C TYR A 67 -8.81 -9.68 3.82
N ARG A 68 -7.92 -9.08 4.61
CA ARG A 68 -8.23 -8.72 5.99
C ARG A 68 -9.25 -7.60 6.01
N THR A 69 -10.17 -7.66 6.97
CA THR A 69 -11.14 -6.60 7.15
C THR A 69 -10.49 -5.32 7.69
N PHE A 70 -11.14 -4.19 7.50
CA PHE A 70 -10.68 -2.94 8.11
C PHE A 70 -10.58 -3.05 9.63
N LEU A 71 -11.51 -3.77 10.24
CA LEU A 71 -11.47 -4.02 11.70
C LEU A 71 -10.20 -4.77 12.08
N HIS A 72 -9.86 -5.83 11.38
CA HIS A 72 -8.68 -6.64 11.66
C HIS A 72 -7.40 -5.80 11.56
N ILE A 73 -7.27 -5.04 10.47
CA ILE A 73 -6.11 -4.17 10.25
C ILE A 73 -6.06 -3.04 11.29
N SER A 74 -7.21 -2.47 11.63
CA SER A 74 -7.26 -1.39 12.62
C SER A 74 -6.76 -1.84 13.99
N ILE A 75 -7.06 -3.06 14.38
CA ILE A 75 -6.57 -3.63 15.63
C ILE A 75 -5.04 -3.78 15.59
N THR A 76 -4.50 -4.27 14.47
CA THR A 76 -3.06 -4.45 14.29
C THR A 76 -2.30 -3.13 14.46
N TYR A 77 -2.85 -2.03 13.96
CA TYR A 77 -2.20 -0.72 14.01
C TYR A 77 -2.72 0.19 15.13
N THR A 78 -3.60 -0.30 15.94
CA THR A 78 -4.15 0.43 17.10
C THR A 78 -4.80 1.76 16.70
N ILE A 79 -5.66 1.72 15.69
CA ILE A 79 -6.43 2.86 15.20
C ILE A 79 -7.91 2.46 15.09
N SER A 80 -8.77 3.44 14.86
CA SER A 80 -10.18 3.16 14.61
C SER A 80 -10.39 2.51 13.24
N GLU A 81 -11.47 1.76 13.10
CA GLU A 81 -11.83 1.16 11.81
C GLU A 81 -12.06 2.22 10.74
N MET A 82 -12.68 3.34 11.09
CA MET A 82 -12.89 4.47 10.17
C MET A 82 -11.58 5.09 9.71
N HIS A 83 -10.63 5.25 10.62
CA HIS A 83 -9.31 5.79 10.28
C HIS A 83 -8.57 4.82 9.34
N CYS A 84 -8.65 3.52 9.61
CA CYS A 84 -8.10 2.48 8.74
C CYS A 84 -8.68 2.58 7.33
N TRP A 85 -10.00 2.67 7.20
CA TRP A 85 -10.68 2.84 5.92
C TRP A 85 -10.18 4.07 5.16
N ARG A 86 -10.05 5.20 5.86
CA ARG A 86 -9.55 6.45 5.24
C ARG A 86 -8.14 6.30 4.71
N ILE A 87 -7.26 5.67 5.48
CA ILE A 87 -5.88 5.45 5.06
C ILE A 87 -5.84 4.58 3.80
N ILE A 88 -6.48 3.43 3.84
CA ILE A 88 -6.43 2.47 2.73
C ILE A 88 -7.04 3.06 1.45
N THR A 89 -8.20 3.71 1.56
CA THR A 89 -8.83 4.32 0.39
C THR A 89 -8.04 5.50 -0.15
N THR A 90 -7.37 6.26 0.71
CA THR A 90 -6.52 7.38 0.29
C THR A 90 -5.29 6.86 -0.46
N ILE A 91 -4.63 5.84 0.06
CA ILE A 91 -3.46 5.23 -0.61
C ILE A 91 -3.85 4.65 -1.97
N GLU A 92 -4.96 3.92 -2.03
CA GLU A 92 -5.47 3.40 -3.29
C GLU A 92 -5.67 4.51 -4.32
N ARG A 93 -6.35 5.56 -3.93
CA ARG A 93 -6.63 6.71 -4.81
C ARG A 93 -5.34 7.37 -5.31
N ILE A 94 -4.38 7.57 -4.43
CA ILE A 94 -3.11 8.20 -4.78
C ILE A 94 -2.34 7.35 -5.79
N LEU A 95 -2.22 6.06 -5.53
CA LEU A 95 -1.48 5.14 -6.40
C LEU A 95 -2.12 5.04 -7.79
N LEU A 96 -3.45 4.97 -7.85
CA LEU A 96 -4.14 4.92 -9.14
C LEU A 96 -4.07 6.25 -9.88
N ALA A 97 -4.18 7.37 -9.18
CA ALA A 97 -4.13 8.70 -9.80
C ALA A 97 -2.74 9.04 -10.35
N SER A 98 -1.69 8.42 -9.84
CA SER A 98 -0.33 8.64 -10.32
C SER A 98 -0.09 8.11 -11.74
N LYS A 99 -0.98 7.26 -12.24
CA LYS A 99 -0.85 6.53 -13.52
C LYS A 99 0.37 5.62 -13.60
N THR A 100 1.13 5.53 -12.53
CA THR A 100 2.27 4.62 -12.41
C THR A 100 1.80 3.20 -12.11
N PHE A 101 0.70 3.08 -11.40
CA PHE A 101 0.09 1.80 -11.04
C PHE A 101 -1.33 1.75 -11.58
N HIS A 102 -1.72 0.60 -12.12
CA HIS A 102 -3.05 0.39 -12.67
C HIS A 102 -3.68 -0.86 -12.08
N LEU A 103 -4.98 -0.80 -11.81
CA LEU A 103 -5.71 -2.01 -11.47
C LEU A 103 -5.81 -2.89 -12.72
N PRO A 104 -5.62 -4.21 -12.59
CA PRO A 104 -5.80 -5.10 -13.73
C PRO A 104 -7.25 -5.06 -14.20
N GLY A 105 -7.45 -5.16 -15.51
CA GLY A 105 -8.78 -5.22 -16.11
C GLY A 105 -9.52 -6.50 -15.71
N LYS A 106 -10.83 -6.54 -15.98
CA LYS A 106 -11.66 -7.70 -15.65
C LYS A 106 -11.09 -9.02 -16.16
N LYS A 107 -10.48 -9.00 -17.33
CA LYS A 107 -9.90 -10.18 -17.95
C LYS A 107 -8.75 -10.76 -17.13
N ALA A 108 -7.92 -9.92 -16.56
CA ALA A 108 -6.84 -10.34 -15.67
C ALA A 108 -7.37 -10.85 -14.35
N LEU A 109 -8.43 -10.25 -13.82
CA LEU A 109 -9.05 -10.67 -12.56
C LEU A 109 -9.75 -12.03 -12.68
N HIS A 110 -10.12 -12.46 -13.87
CA HIS A 110 -10.80 -13.73 -14.10
C HIS A 110 -9.88 -14.83 -14.61
N SER A 111 -8.59 -14.59 -14.75
CA SER A 111 -7.66 -15.63 -15.16
C SER A 111 -7.33 -16.56 -13.97
N THR A 112 -7.05 -17.83 -14.30
CA THR A 112 -6.74 -18.84 -13.28
C THR A 112 -5.43 -18.60 -12.53
N GLU A 113 -4.60 -17.72 -13.02
CA GLU A 113 -3.32 -17.34 -12.42
C GLU A 113 -3.43 -16.15 -11.47
N ASN A 114 -4.63 -15.71 -11.19
CA ASN A 114 -4.89 -14.54 -10.37
C ASN A 114 -4.66 -14.84 -8.90
N ASN A 115 -3.42 -14.75 -8.47
CA ASN A 115 -3.16 -14.45 -7.08
C ASN A 115 -2.79 -12.96 -6.97
N PHE A 116 -2.79 -12.43 -5.77
CA PHE A 116 -2.52 -11.03 -5.53
C PHE A 116 -1.12 -10.62 -5.99
N GLU A 117 -0.15 -11.52 -5.89
CA GLU A 117 1.23 -11.24 -6.32
C GLU A 117 1.30 -10.98 -7.82
N VAL A 118 0.60 -11.79 -8.61
CA VAL A 118 0.53 -11.60 -10.06
C VAL A 118 -0.14 -10.27 -10.38
N ILE A 119 -1.24 -9.95 -9.70
CA ILE A 119 -1.96 -8.69 -9.91
C ILE A 119 -1.06 -7.50 -9.61
N VAL A 120 -0.36 -7.52 -8.49
CA VAL A 120 0.55 -6.41 -8.12
C VAL A 120 1.72 -6.31 -9.09
N GLU A 121 2.28 -7.42 -9.54
CA GLU A 121 3.33 -7.41 -10.55
C GLU A 121 2.84 -6.87 -11.89
N MET A 122 1.62 -7.21 -12.29
CA MET A 122 1.02 -6.63 -13.49
C MET A 122 0.87 -5.12 -13.36
N LEU A 123 0.49 -4.63 -12.18
CA LEU A 123 0.42 -3.20 -11.91
C LEU A 123 1.77 -2.52 -12.10
N VAL A 124 2.86 -3.19 -11.76
CA VAL A 124 4.22 -2.66 -11.88
C VAL A 124 4.76 -2.81 -13.30
N ASN A 125 4.46 -3.91 -13.98
CA ASN A 125 4.98 -4.20 -15.31
C ASN A 125 4.28 -3.43 -16.44
N ILE A 126 3.17 -2.76 -16.15
CA ILE A 126 2.50 -1.87 -17.09
C ILE A 126 3.22 -0.51 -17.18
N LEU A 127 4.25 -0.34 -16.40
CA LEU A 127 5.07 0.87 -16.39
C LEU A 127 6.06 0.87 -17.56
#